data_59c51c2290c50ea221e89e00b864ca33
#
_entry.id   59c51c2290c50ea221e89e00b864ca33
#
_cell.length_a   1.000
_cell.length_b   1.000
_cell.length_c   1.000
_cell.angle_alpha   90.00
_cell.angle_beta   90.00
_cell.angle_gamma   90.00
#
_symmetry.space_group_name_H-M   'P 1'
#
loop_
_entity.id
_entity.type
_entity.pdbx_description
1 polymer ?
#
loop_
_entity_poly.entity_id
_entity_poly.type
_entity_poly.pdbx_seq_one_letter_code
_entity_poly.pdbx_strand_id
1 'polypeptide(L)'
;MKSNRILILRILLGCLILLNMALIFWFSNENAQQSSETSGRVAQSIAEITVPDFEQKPAQEQQAIVNRIQLPVRKLAHMTEFASLGGLIFLLLLTWRGKLPLRYGLSLLLTALYAVSDEFHQKFSSGRAPQFTDVLIDLAGALLSCSIILLVWLVTHRSHSKKKMITTHYQIPCAKLSRPVRISVVADLHGNPHDRLLEALRAEAPDVILIPGDLTDYEDLISERPACLGFLRACASLAPTFYSIGNHETGCYRGGKLFSKPRQRPIPAAFADRVAATGARLLRNEAVPCGELTICGLDSGLDGKTNLPDPSALASFAALPGVRVLLCHHPEYYVPYISKTDIDLTVCGHAHGGQWRFFGRGVFAPDQGLFPKYTSGLLDGGRCVISRGLGNHTHVPRINNPRELVIIEFGS
;
A
#
# COMPACT_ATOMS: atom_id res chain seq x y z
N MET A 1 27.35 -11.16 10.28
CA MET A 1 26.41 -11.70 9.28
C MET A 1 25.92 -10.67 8.24
N LYS A 2 25.50 -9.45 8.56
CA LYS A 2 25.04 -8.45 7.56
C LYS A 2 26.13 -8.01 6.57
N SER A 3 27.39 -7.86 7.01
CA SER A 3 28.52 -7.44 6.17
C SER A 3 28.83 -8.42 5.04
N ASN A 4 28.86 -9.72 5.34
CA ASN A 4 29.16 -10.76 4.34
C ASN A 4 28.08 -10.87 3.26
N ARG A 5 26.81 -10.66 3.60
CA ARG A 5 25.71 -10.68 2.62
C ARG A 5 25.80 -9.53 1.61
N ILE A 6 26.22 -8.33 2.08
CA ILE A 6 26.42 -7.18 1.19
C ILE A 6 27.61 -7.41 0.27
N LEU A 7 28.70 -8.00 0.77
CA LEU A 7 29.86 -8.33 -0.04
C LEU A 7 29.52 -9.33 -1.14
N ILE A 8 28.80 -10.40 -0.80
CA ILE A 8 28.33 -11.41 -1.78
C ILE A 8 27.47 -10.76 -2.85
N LEU A 9 26.52 -9.90 -2.46
CA LEU A 9 25.64 -9.18 -3.40
C LEU A 9 26.46 -8.31 -4.35
N ARG A 10 27.49 -7.59 -3.87
CA ARG A 10 28.37 -6.77 -4.69
C ARG A 10 29.16 -7.59 -5.71
N ILE A 11 29.68 -8.74 -5.28
CA ILE A 11 30.38 -9.66 -6.16
C ILE A 11 29.43 -10.18 -7.26
N LEU A 12 28.24 -10.63 -6.88
CA LEU A 12 27.24 -11.12 -7.84
C LEU A 12 26.84 -10.03 -8.85
N LEU A 13 26.56 -8.81 -8.39
CA LEU A 13 26.24 -7.70 -9.27
C LEU A 13 27.41 -7.33 -10.18
N GLY A 14 28.63 -7.34 -9.66
CA GLY A 14 29.85 -7.13 -10.46
C GLY A 14 30.01 -8.18 -11.57
N CYS A 15 29.83 -9.46 -11.24
CA CYS A 15 29.85 -10.55 -12.23
C CYS A 15 28.76 -10.38 -13.28
N LEU A 16 27.55 -10.00 -12.90
CA LEU A 16 26.44 -9.77 -13.82
C LEU A 16 26.71 -8.58 -14.75
N ILE A 17 27.30 -7.51 -14.26
CA ILE A 17 27.71 -6.35 -15.06
C ILE A 17 28.76 -6.79 -16.12
N LEU A 18 29.80 -7.50 -15.70
CA LEU A 18 30.85 -7.97 -16.61
C LEU A 18 30.27 -8.94 -17.65
N LEU A 19 29.38 -9.83 -17.27
CA LEU A 19 28.69 -10.72 -18.19
C LEU A 19 27.84 -9.94 -19.20
N ASN A 20 27.08 -8.95 -18.73
CA ASN A 20 26.25 -8.12 -19.59
C ASN A 20 27.12 -7.32 -20.59
N MET A 21 28.22 -6.71 -20.12
CA MET A 21 29.18 -6.03 -20.99
C MET A 21 29.78 -6.98 -22.05
N ALA A 22 30.12 -8.20 -21.66
CA ALA A 22 30.64 -9.21 -22.59
C ALA A 22 29.60 -9.62 -23.65
N LEU A 23 28.32 -9.72 -23.27
CA LEU A 23 27.22 -10.02 -24.20
C LEU A 23 27.00 -8.86 -25.18
N ILE A 24 26.98 -7.61 -24.72
CA ILE A 24 26.87 -6.43 -25.58
C ILE A 24 28.04 -6.44 -26.58
N PHE A 25 29.28 -6.64 -26.09
CA PHE A 25 30.46 -6.69 -26.93
C PHE A 25 30.37 -7.84 -27.96
N TRP A 26 29.85 -9.01 -27.59
CA TRP A 26 29.65 -10.15 -28.49
C TRP A 26 28.69 -9.80 -29.65
N PHE A 27 27.52 -9.23 -29.34
CA PHE A 27 26.54 -8.81 -30.35
C PHE A 27 27.04 -7.62 -31.19
N SER A 28 27.83 -6.76 -30.60
CA SER A 28 28.48 -5.63 -31.30
C SER A 28 29.53 -6.08 -32.31
N ASN A 29 30.15 -7.25 -32.11
CA ASN A 29 31.11 -7.85 -33.03
C ASN A 29 30.45 -8.50 -34.28
N GLU A 30 29.15 -8.73 -34.23
CA GLU A 30 28.46 -9.26 -35.43
C GLU A 30 28.58 -8.27 -36.60
N ASN A 31 28.90 -8.76 -37.78
CA ASN A 31 28.88 -7.96 -39.01
C ASN A 31 27.42 -7.59 -39.37
N ALA A 32 27.24 -6.65 -40.32
CA ALA A 32 25.93 -6.17 -40.72
C ALA A 32 24.97 -7.29 -41.17
N GLN A 33 25.49 -8.31 -41.86
CA GLN A 33 24.70 -9.43 -42.36
C GLN A 33 24.25 -10.35 -41.21
N GLN A 34 25.16 -10.77 -40.32
CA GLN A 34 24.84 -11.60 -39.17
C GLN A 34 23.80 -10.93 -38.23
N SER A 35 23.99 -9.64 -37.93
CA SER A 35 23.05 -8.88 -37.15
C SER A 35 21.67 -8.74 -37.80
N SER A 36 21.64 -8.65 -39.16
CA SER A 36 20.39 -8.64 -39.91
C SER A 36 19.69 -10.01 -39.88
N GLU A 37 20.42 -11.10 -39.98
CA GLU A 37 19.88 -12.46 -39.88
C GLU A 37 19.32 -12.75 -38.47
N THR A 38 20.04 -12.34 -37.42
CA THR A 38 19.60 -12.51 -36.02
C THR A 38 18.33 -11.73 -35.74
N SER A 39 18.30 -10.43 -36.08
CA SER A 39 17.12 -9.58 -35.91
C SER A 39 15.96 -9.97 -36.82
N GLY A 40 16.24 -10.51 -38.02
CA GLY A 40 15.26 -11.00 -38.98
C GLY A 40 14.49 -12.22 -38.46
N ARG A 41 15.18 -13.20 -37.85
CA ARG A 41 14.53 -14.36 -37.21
C ARG A 41 13.59 -13.95 -36.10
N VAL A 42 14.00 -13.01 -35.24
CA VAL A 42 13.15 -12.49 -34.17
C VAL A 42 11.95 -11.72 -34.74
N ALA A 43 12.16 -10.90 -35.78
CA ALA A 43 11.10 -10.17 -36.44
C ALA A 43 10.08 -11.10 -37.11
N GLN A 44 10.55 -12.22 -37.70
CA GLN A 44 9.69 -13.26 -38.27
C GLN A 44 8.82 -13.90 -37.19
N SER A 45 9.40 -14.36 -36.08
CA SER A 45 8.62 -14.94 -34.96
C SER A 45 7.58 -13.95 -34.40
N ILE A 46 7.90 -12.65 -34.32
CA ILE A 46 6.96 -11.63 -33.94
C ILE A 46 5.82 -11.50 -34.97
N ALA A 47 6.15 -11.51 -36.25
CA ALA A 47 5.16 -11.43 -37.33
C ALA A 47 4.19 -12.63 -37.29
N GLU A 48 4.71 -13.85 -37.10
CA GLU A 48 3.92 -15.08 -36.95
C GLU A 48 2.90 -15.00 -35.82
N ILE A 49 3.26 -14.34 -34.69
CA ILE A 49 2.39 -14.21 -33.53
C ILE A 49 1.38 -13.03 -33.65
N THR A 50 1.82 -11.93 -34.31
CA THR A 50 1.05 -10.66 -34.25
C THR A 50 0.26 -10.35 -35.50
N VAL A 51 0.62 -10.96 -36.66
CA VAL A 51 -0.07 -10.70 -37.93
C VAL A 51 -1.01 -11.87 -38.27
N PRO A 52 -2.33 -11.61 -38.37
CA PRO A 52 -3.28 -12.66 -38.74
C PRO A 52 -2.89 -13.31 -40.11
N ASP A 53 -3.00 -14.62 -40.18
CA ASP A 53 -2.77 -15.43 -41.38
C ASP A 53 -1.41 -15.20 -42.04
N PHE A 54 -0.37 -14.87 -41.23
CA PHE A 54 0.97 -14.55 -41.75
C PHE A 54 1.54 -15.66 -42.63
N GLU A 55 1.41 -16.93 -42.25
CA GLU A 55 1.93 -18.08 -42.99
C GLU A 55 1.23 -18.30 -44.35
N GLN A 56 0.00 -17.81 -44.50
CA GLN A 56 -0.80 -17.95 -45.73
C GLN A 56 -0.52 -16.83 -46.75
N LYS A 57 0.21 -15.79 -46.34
CA LYS A 57 0.55 -14.65 -47.20
C LYS A 57 1.61 -15.02 -48.25
N PRO A 58 1.61 -14.37 -49.43
CA PRO A 58 2.68 -14.52 -50.40
C PRO A 58 4.05 -14.22 -49.78
N ALA A 59 5.09 -14.98 -50.20
CA ALA A 59 6.44 -14.83 -49.63
C ALA A 59 7.00 -13.39 -49.71
N GLN A 60 6.66 -12.66 -50.76
CA GLN A 60 7.06 -11.24 -50.90
C GLN A 60 6.38 -10.36 -49.83
N GLU A 61 5.12 -10.61 -49.49
CA GLU A 61 4.39 -9.87 -48.45
C GLU A 61 4.93 -10.22 -47.07
N GLN A 62 5.19 -11.52 -46.79
CA GLN A 62 5.83 -11.95 -45.56
C GLN A 62 7.17 -11.23 -45.36
N GLN A 63 8.02 -11.21 -46.38
CA GLN A 63 9.33 -10.56 -46.31
C GLN A 63 9.21 -9.03 -46.10
N ALA A 64 8.24 -8.39 -46.74
CA ALA A 64 7.99 -6.96 -46.57
C ALA A 64 7.57 -6.63 -45.12
N ILE A 65 6.72 -7.48 -44.52
CA ILE A 65 6.30 -7.35 -43.07
C ILE A 65 7.51 -7.54 -42.17
N VAL A 66 8.31 -8.59 -42.37
CA VAL A 66 9.51 -8.86 -41.57
C VAL A 66 10.48 -7.68 -41.62
N ASN A 67 10.78 -7.18 -42.84
CA ASN A 67 11.68 -6.04 -43.02
C ASN A 67 11.20 -4.78 -42.31
N ARG A 68 9.88 -4.56 -42.25
CA ARG A 68 9.27 -3.42 -41.55
C ARG A 68 9.41 -3.52 -40.00
N ILE A 69 9.35 -4.75 -39.47
CA ILE A 69 9.43 -5.02 -38.01
C ILE A 69 10.92 -5.08 -37.59
N GLN A 70 11.82 -5.49 -38.44
CA GLN A 70 13.21 -5.79 -38.10
C GLN A 70 13.98 -4.61 -37.54
N LEU A 71 13.84 -3.39 -38.07
CA LEU A 71 14.52 -2.21 -37.56
C LEU A 71 14.07 -1.82 -36.16
N PRO A 72 12.75 -1.72 -35.84
CA PRO A 72 12.28 -1.58 -34.47
C PRO A 72 12.78 -2.65 -33.50
N VAL A 73 12.79 -3.93 -33.94
CA VAL A 73 13.25 -5.04 -33.08
C VAL A 73 14.73 -4.87 -32.74
N ARG A 74 15.58 -4.55 -33.69
CA ARG A 74 17.00 -4.30 -33.45
C ARG A 74 17.23 -3.15 -32.48
N LYS A 75 16.53 -2.02 -32.68
CA LYS A 75 16.63 -0.86 -31.77
C LYS A 75 16.15 -1.18 -30.34
N LEU A 76 15.08 -1.97 -30.23
CA LEU A 76 14.57 -2.42 -28.93
C LEU A 76 15.55 -3.37 -28.23
N ALA A 77 16.23 -4.24 -28.97
CA ALA A 77 17.26 -5.12 -28.44
C ALA A 77 18.41 -4.31 -27.81
N HIS A 78 19.01 -3.36 -28.55
CA HIS A 78 20.02 -2.45 -28.03
C HIS A 78 19.53 -1.69 -26.79
N MET A 79 18.35 -1.08 -26.85
CA MET A 79 17.74 -0.40 -25.71
C MET A 79 17.62 -1.30 -24.48
N THR A 80 17.28 -2.58 -24.65
CA THR A 80 17.11 -3.55 -23.55
C THR A 80 18.47 -3.96 -22.96
N GLU A 81 19.49 -4.14 -23.78
CA GLU A 81 20.87 -4.46 -23.35
C GLU A 81 21.41 -3.36 -22.46
N PHE A 82 21.32 -2.10 -22.87
CA PHE A 82 21.79 -0.95 -22.11
C PHE A 82 20.86 -0.59 -20.93
N ALA A 83 19.57 -0.90 -21.01
CA ALA A 83 18.67 -0.85 -19.88
C ALA A 83 19.10 -1.82 -18.77
N SER A 84 19.49 -3.05 -19.15
CA SER A 84 20.03 -4.05 -18.22
C SER A 84 21.34 -3.55 -17.60
N LEU A 85 22.28 -3.06 -18.39
CA LEU A 85 23.58 -2.56 -17.93
C LEU A 85 23.43 -1.40 -16.93
N GLY A 86 22.66 -0.38 -17.31
CA GLY A 86 22.43 0.79 -16.46
C GLY A 86 21.72 0.43 -15.15
N GLY A 87 20.73 -0.45 -15.22
CA GLY A 87 20.02 -0.96 -14.06
C GLY A 87 20.94 -1.73 -13.10
N LEU A 88 21.78 -2.63 -13.59
CA LEU A 88 22.75 -3.39 -12.79
C LEU A 88 23.79 -2.48 -12.14
N ILE A 89 24.35 -1.52 -12.86
CA ILE A 89 25.26 -0.52 -12.31
C ILE A 89 24.57 0.29 -11.20
N PHE A 90 23.35 0.73 -11.42
CA PHE A 90 22.61 1.49 -10.40
C PHE A 90 22.33 0.65 -9.15
N LEU A 91 21.90 -0.61 -9.31
CA LEU A 91 21.73 -1.55 -8.17
C LEU A 91 23.03 -1.75 -7.41
N LEU A 92 24.16 -1.90 -8.10
CA LEU A 92 25.47 -2.01 -7.46
C LEU A 92 25.78 -0.73 -6.67
N LEU A 93 25.60 0.44 -7.26
CA LEU A 93 25.86 1.74 -6.60
C LEU A 93 24.92 1.98 -5.41
N LEU A 94 23.71 1.44 -5.40
CA LEU A 94 22.79 1.49 -4.25
C LEU A 94 23.33 0.72 -3.03
N THR A 95 24.24 -0.22 -3.20
CA THR A 95 24.85 -0.96 -2.07
C THR A 95 25.89 -0.15 -1.28
N TRP A 96 26.41 0.95 -1.79
CA TRP A 96 27.33 1.86 -1.09
C TRP A 96 26.58 3.00 -0.38
N ARG A 97 27.26 3.68 0.55
CA ARG A 97 26.75 4.90 1.19
C ARG A 97 27.04 6.11 0.30
N GLY A 98 26.12 7.04 0.16
CA GLY A 98 26.27 8.27 -0.61
C GLY A 98 24.93 8.92 -0.99
N LYS A 99 24.99 10.11 -1.62
CA LYS A 99 23.80 10.84 -2.05
C LYS A 99 23.14 10.12 -3.24
N LEU A 100 21.84 9.88 -3.17
CA LEU A 100 21.07 9.15 -4.19
C LEU A 100 21.18 9.79 -5.60
N PRO A 101 21.06 11.13 -5.76
CA PRO A 101 21.23 11.75 -7.09
C PRO A 101 22.60 11.49 -7.71
N LEU A 102 23.67 11.48 -6.90
CA LEU A 102 25.01 11.20 -7.39
C LEU A 102 25.15 9.76 -7.91
N ARG A 103 24.57 8.78 -7.21
CA ARG A 103 24.59 7.37 -7.66
C ARG A 103 23.80 7.18 -8.94
N TYR A 104 22.63 7.84 -9.04
CA TYR A 104 21.81 7.83 -10.24
C TYR A 104 22.56 8.44 -11.43
N GLY A 105 23.11 9.65 -11.27
CA GLY A 105 23.90 10.31 -12.31
C GLY A 105 25.14 9.52 -12.72
N LEU A 106 25.85 8.90 -11.74
CA LEU A 106 27.03 8.08 -12.02
C LEU A 106 26.68 6.79 -12.79
N SER A 107 25.54 6.16 -12.52
CA SER A 107 25.11 4.99 -13.28
C SER A 107 24.83 5.34 -14.75
N LEU A 108 24.17 6.46 -15.00
CA LEU A 108 23.92 6.93 -16.37
C LEU A 108 25.22 7.33 -17.08
N LEU A 109 26.12 8.00 -16.39
CA LEU A 109 27.43 8.38 -16.95
C LEU A 109 28.26 7.16 -17.35
N LEU A 110 28.39 6.16 -16.48
CA LEU A 110 29.14 4.94 -16.77
C LEU A 110 28.52 4.16 -17.94
N THR A 111 27.20 4.09 -17.98
CA THR A 111 26.48 3.45 -19.10
C THR A 111 26.69 4.23 -20.41
N ALA A 112 26.64 5.55 -20.37
CA ALA A 112 26.92 6.41 -21.51
C ALA A 112 28.32 6.24 -22.07
N LEU A 113 29.32 6.19 -21.18
CA LEU A 113 30.71 5.95 -21.59
C LEU A 113 30.86 4.59 -22.26
N TYR A 114 30.15 3.57 -21.77
CA TYR A 114 30.19 2.25 -22.39
C TYR A 114 29.46 2.25 -23.75
N ALA A 115 28.30 2.91 -23.87
CA ALA A 115 27.58 3.04 -25.14
C ALA A 115 28.42 3.75 -26.22
N VAL A 116 29.10 4.82 -25.85
CA VAL A 116 30.03 5.52 -26.78
C VAL A 116 31.20 4.60 -27.16
N SER A 117 31.75 3.82 -26.24
CA SER A 117 32.83 2.87 -26.53
C SER A 117 32.35 1.74 -27.45
N ASP A 118 31.12 1.29 -27.30
CA ASP A 118 30.49 0.27 -28.15
C ASP A 118 30.30 0.78 -29.58
N GLU A 119 29.74 1.96 -29.76
CA GLU A 119 29.60 2.60 -31.06
C GLU A 119 30.94 2.88 -31.73
N PHE A 120 31.97 3.23 -30.98
CA PHE A 120 33.33 3.36 -31.51
C PHE A 120 33.87 2.02 -31.96
N HIS A 121 33.63 0.94 -31.20
CA HIS A 121 34.01 -0.42 -31.58
C HIS A 121 33.30 -0.89 -32.85
N GLN A 122 32.02 -0.61 -33.03
CA GLN A 122 31.25 -0.94 -34.22
C GLN A 122 31.82 -0.34 -35.50
N LYS A 123 32.57 0.78 -35.42
CA LYS A 123 33.30 1.33 -36.58
C LYS A 123 34.27 0.35 -37.23
N PHE A 124 34.78 -0.60 -36.45
CA PHE A 124 35.72 -1.63 -36.95
C PHE A 124 34.99 -2.90 -37.41
N SER A 125 33.69 -3.01 -37.24
CA SER A 125 32.90 -4.15 -37.74
C SER A 125 32.46 -3.90 -39.17
N SER A 126 32.64 -4.88 -40.04
CA SER A 126 32.37 -4.75 -41.50
C SER A 126 30.91 -4.41 -41.77
N GLY A 127 30.68 -3.32 -42.52
CA GLY A 127 29.36 -2.90 -42.96
C GLY A 127 28.50 -2.14 -41.93
N ARG A 128 29.05 -1.79 -40.76
CA ARG A 128 28.41 -0.91 -39.79
C ARG A 128 28.99 0.51 -39.81
N ALA A 129 28.14 1.50 -39.64
CA ALA A 129 28.54 2.89 -39.42
C ALA A 129 28.05 3.34 -38.06
N PRO A 130 28.91 3.99 -37.26
CA PRO A 130 28.51 4.51 -35.93
C PRO A 130 27.41 5.55 -36.07
N GLN A 131 26.38 5.45 -35.28
CA GLN A 131 25.24 6.35 -35.28
C GLN A 131 25.02 6.95 -33.91
N PHE A 132 25.14 8.26 -33.80
CA PHE A 132 24.85 8.96 -32.54
C PHE A 132 23.42 8.70 -32.02
N THR A 133 22.47 8.42 -32.92
CA THR A 133 21.11 8.04 -32.57
C THR A 133 21.02 6.74 -31.77
N ASP A 134 21.94 5.79 -32.00
CA ASP A 134 21.93 4.51 -31.30
C ASP A 134 22.41 4.70 -29.84
N VAL A 135 23.42 5.55 -29.61
CA VAL A 135 23.82 5.98 -28.25
C VAL A 135 22.63 6.62 -27.50
N LEU A 136 21.80 7.42 -28.16
CA LEU A 136 20.64 8.04 -27.53
C LEU A 136 19.56 7.00 -27.17
N ILE A 137 19.36 5.97 -27.99
CA ILE A 137 18.42 4.87 -27.72
C ILE A 137 18.92 4.04 -26.54
N ASP A 138 20.21 3.73 -26.48
CA ASP A 138 20.85 3.01 -25.39
C ASP A 138 20.72 3.76 -24.07
N LEU A 139 20.96 5.08 -24.07
CA LEU A 139 20.76 5.94 -22.91
C LEU A 139 19.29 6.04 -22.49
N ALA A 140 18.35 6.04 -23.43
CA ALA A 140 16.93 6.02 -23.11
C ALA A 140 16.55 4.72 -22.37
N GLY A 141 17.12 3.58 -22.78
CA GLY A 141 16.96 2.31 -22.06
C GLY A 141 17.52 2.37 -20.64
N ALA A 142 18.74 2.85 -20.48
CA ALA A 142 19.37 3.02 -19.17
C ALA A 142 18.59 3.98 -18.27
N LEU A 143 18.11 5.10 -18.80
CA LEU A 143 17.30 6.08 -18.09
C LEU A 143 15.99 5.47 -17.59
N LEU A 144 15.32 4.69 -18.43
CA LEU A 144 14.08 4.01 -18.08
C LEU A 144 14.28 3.01 -16.93
N SER A 145 15.27 2.11 -17.07
CA SER A 145 15.54 1.09 -16.05
C SER A 145 16.01 1.70 -14.72
N CYS A 146 16.94 2.66 -14.75
CA CYS A 146 17.39 3.38 -13.56
C CYS A 146 16.23 4.13 -12.88
N SER A 147 15.32 4.72 -13.65
CA SER A 147 14.14 5.44 -13.10
C SER A 147 13.16 4.49 -12.45
N ILE A 148 12.91 3.31 -13.03
CA ILE A 148 12.07 2.27 -12.43
C ILE A 148 12.69 1.79 -11.12
N ILE A 149 13.99 1.47 -11.12
CA ILE A 149 14.71 1.04 -9.91
C ILE A 149 14.70 2.14 -8.84
N LEU A 150 14.90 3.41 -9.23
CA LEU A 150 14.83 4.56 -8.34
C LEU A 150 13.44 4.69 -7.71
N LEU A 151 12.38 4.54 -8.50
CA LEU A 151 11.00 4.58 -8.01
C LEU A 151 10.75 3.47 -7.00
N VAL A 152 11.12 2.23 -7.33
CA VAL A 152 11.01 1.07 -6.42
C VAL A 152 11.83 1.31 -5.14
N TRP A 153 13.05 1.81 -5.27
CA TRP A 153 13.91 2.13 -4.12
C TRP A 153 13.30 3.22 -3.24
N LEU A 154 12.81 4.33 -3.81
CA LEU A 154 12.15 5.41 -3.06
C LEU A 154 10.91 4.90 -2.33
N VAL A 155 10.12 4.07 -3.00
CA VAL A 155 8.94 3.44 -2.44
C VAL A 155 9.31 2.56 -1.24
N THR A 156 10.28 1.67 -1.40
CA THR A 156 10.67 0.72 -0.36
C THR A 156 11.44 1.37 0.80
N HIS A 157 12.36 2.32 0.52
CA HIS A 157 13.15 2.98 1.56
C HIS A 157 12.37 4.05 2.33
N ARG A 158 11.45 4.77 1.70
CA ARG A 158 10.50 5.63 2.41
C ARG A 158 9.58 4.83 3.32
N SER A 159 9.26 3.58 3.00
CA SER A 159 8.48 2.69 3.84
C SER A 159 9.20 2.30 5.15
N HIS A 160 10.52 2.07 5.11
CA HIS A 160 11.31 1.74 6.31
C HIS A 160 11.52 2.93 7.27
N SER A 161 11.49 4.16 6.77
CA SER A 161 11.57 5.38 7.59
C SER A 161 10.28 5.66 8.38
N LYS A 162 9.20 4.89 8.19
CA LYS A 162 7.84 5.26 8.60
C LYS A 162 7.19 4.34 9.63
N LYS A 163 7.89 4.08 10.72
CA LYS A 163 7.24 3.85 12.01
C LYS A 163 6.69 5.17 12.61
N LYS A 164 6.54 6.23 11.82
CA LYS A 164 6.07 7.53 12.29
C LYS A 164 4.57 7.46 12.44
N MET A 165 4.09 7.53 13.66
CA MET A 165 2.72 7.84 14.00
C MET A 165 2.56 9.37 13.96
N ILE A 166 1.43 9.85 13.45
CA ILE A 166 0.99 11.23 13.52
C ILE A 166 -0.25 11.31 14.39
N THR A 167 -0.45 12.42 15.06
CA THR A 167 -1.73 12.80 15.69
C THR A 167 -2.40 13.80 14.79
N THR A 168 -3.67 13.55 14.46
CA THR A 168 -4.51 14.45 13.64
C THR A 168 -5.63 14.98 14.50
N HIS A 169 -5.79 16.30 14.55
CA HIS A 169 -6.82 16.96 15.35
C HIS A 169 -7.94 17.46 14.42
N TYR A 170 -9.18 17.19 14.82
CA TYR A 170 -10.38 17.70 14.16
C TYR A 170 -11.21 18.48 15.18
N GLN A 171 -11.70 19.65 14.80
CA GLN A 171 -12.71 20.40 15.52
C GLN A 171 -14.05 20.19 14.84
N ILE A 172 -15.02 19.63 15.53
CA ILE A 172 -16.33 19.27 15.00
C ILE A 172 -17.40 19.94 15.86
N PRO A 173 -18.16 20.88 15.33
CA PRO A 173 -19.20 21.58 16.08
C PRO A 173 -20.35 20.65 16.43
N CYS A 174 -20.87 20.76 17.64
CA CYS A 174 -22.08 20.08 18.09
C CYS A 174 -22.81 20.94 19.11
N ALA A 175 -23.86 21.63 18.67
CA ALA A 175 -24.63 22.54 19.52
C ALA A 175 -25.45 21.83 20.64
N LYS A 176 -25.49 20.48 20.62
CA LYS A 176 -26.18 19.70 21.64
C LYS A 176 -25.36 19.45 22.89
N LEU A 177 -24.03 19.71 22.84
CA LEU A 177 -23.13 19.54 23.99
C LEU A 177 -23.01 20.82 24.80
N SER A 178 -23.00 20.70 26.11
CA SER A 178 -22.81 21.84 27.01
C SER A 178 -21.34 22.32 27.08
N ARG A 179 -20.40 21.42 26.78
CA ARG A 179 -18.95 21.67 26.66
C ARG A 179 -18.32 20.80 25.61
N PRO A 180 -17.19 21.20 25.01
CA PRO A 180 -16.43 20.33 24.14
C PRO A 180 -16.00 19.04 24.85
N VAL A 181 -16.07 17.94 24.14
CA VAL A 181 -15.60 16.61 24.57
C VAL A 181 -14.43 16.17 23.68
N ARG A 182 -13.29 15.86 24.30
CA ARG A 182 -12.11 15.39 23.61
C ARG A 182 -12.16 13.87 23.42
N ILE A 183 -12.30 13.43 22.19
CA ILE A 183 -12.43 12.03 21.81
C ILE A 183 -11.13 11.57 21.14
N SER A 184 -10.50 10.51 21.65
CA SER A 184 -9.41 9.81 20.95
C SER A 184 -9.94 8.61 20.19
N VAL A 185 -9.61 8.48 18.90
CA VAL A 185 -9.99 7.35 18.06
C VAL A 185 -8.77 6.49 17.73
N VAL A 186 -8.82 5.22 18.15
CA VAL A 186 -7.78 4.20 17.96
C VAL A 186 -8.35 3.10 17.08
N ALA A 187 -8.02 3.09 15.78
CA ALA A 187 -8.54 2.11 14.82
C ALA A 187 -7.42 1.21 14.26
N ASP A 188 -7.78 -0.01 13.86
CA ASP A 188 -6.93 -0.94 13.08
C ASP A 188 -5.55 -1.16 13.73
N LEU A 189 -5.50 -1.54 15.00
CA LEU A 189 -4.24 -1.75 15.73
C LEU A 189 -3.60 -3.11 15.43
N HIS A 190 -4.42 -4.15 15.19
CA HIS A 190 -4.01 -5.53 14.90
C HIS A 190 -3.02 -6.12 15.91
N GLY A 191 -3.34 -6.06 17.17
CA GLY A 191 -2.63 -6.72 18.26
C GLY A 191 -1.24 -6.16 18.61
N ASN A 192 -0.77 -5.13 17.93
CA ASN A 192 0.53 -4.50 18.16
C ASN A 192 0.41 -3.12 18.83
N PRO A 193 0.17 -3.03 20.14
CA PRO A 193 0.20 -1.78 20.86
C PRO A 193 1.64 -1.22 20.82
N HIS A 194 1.77 0.07 20.60
CA HIS A 194 3.04 0.78 20.62
C HIS A 194 3.13 1.63 21.88
N ASP A 195 4.24 1.59 22.61
CA ASP A 195 4.48 2.45 23.77
C ASP A 195 4.24 3.93 23.43
N ARG A 196 4.69 4.35 22.25
CA ARG A 196 4.44 5.71 21.74
C ARG A 196 2.97 6.07 21.56
N LEU A 197 2.09 5.09 21.30
CA LEU A 197 0.65 5.33 21.21
C LEU A 197 0.07 5.66 22.60
N LEU A 198 0.47 4.91 23.62
CA LEU A 198 0.05 5.17 24.99
C LEU A 198 0.61 6.50 25.52
N GLU A 199 1.84 6.85 25.18
CA GLU A 199 2.42 8.16 25.47
C GLU A 199 1.61 9.29 24.82
N ALA A 200 1.25 9.14 23.54
CA ALA A 200 0.44 10.12 22.82
C ALA A 200 -0.96 10.24 23.43
N LEU A 201 -1.62 9.12 23.75
CA LEU A 201 -2.94 9.13 24.41
C LEU A 201 -2.90 9.86 25.76
N ARG A 202 -1.85 9.63 26.57
CA ARG A 202 -1.68 10.36 27.84
C ARG A 202 -1.49 11.86 27.63
N ALA A 203 -0.67 12.24 26.63
CA ALA A 203 -0.41 13.64 26.33
C ALA A 203 -1.66 14.38 25.83
N GLU A 204 -2.53 13.70 25.10
CA GLU A 204 -3.79 14.26 24.60
C GLU A 204 -4.88 14.36 25.67
N ALA A 205 -4.78 13.63 26.80
CA ALA A 205 -5.71 13.63 27.90
C ALA A 205 -7.19 13.57 27.45
N PRO A 206 -7.64 12.50 26.77
CA PRO A 206 -8.99 12.42 26.23
C PRO A 206 -10.04 12.27 27.32
N ASP A 207 -11.26 12.82 27.12
CA ASP A 207 -12.43 12.54 27.94
C ASP A 207 -12.99 11.13 27.67
N VAL A 208 -12.77 10.59 26.44
CA VAL A 208 -13.21 9.26 26.04
C VAL A 208 -12.30 8.67 24.93
N ILE A 209 -12.10 7.36 24.95
CA ILE A 209 -11.34 6.62 23.95
C ILE A 209 -12.30 5.69 23.18
N LEU A 210 -12.34 5.82 21.85
CA LEU A 210 -13.18 5.04 20.97
C LEU A 210 -12.34 4.15 20.08
N ILE A 211 -12.68 2.87 20.01
CA ILE A 211 -11.97 1.85 19.22
C ILE A 211 -12.95 1.23 18.22
N PRO A 212 -13.05 1.76 16.99
CA PRO A 212 -14.01 1.30 15.99
C PRO A 212 -13.53 0.05 15.23
N GLY A 213 -13.07 -0.99 15.95
CA GLY A 213 -12.73 -2.29 15.37
C GLY A 213 -11.28 -2.50 14.98
N ASP A 214 -10.97 -3.73 14.61
CA ASP A 214 -9.66 -4.26 14.20
C ASP A 214 -8.56 -3.95 15.22
N LEU A 215 -8.92 -4.05 16.51
CA LEU A 215 -7.98 -3.96 17.60
C LEU A 215 -7.05 -5.16 17.61
N THR A 216 -7.58 -6.34 17.29
CA THR A 216 -6.86 -7.62 17.27
C THR A 216 -7.39 -8.55 16.18
N ASP A 217 -6.60 -9.57 15.84
CA ASP A 217 -7.02 -10.62 14.92
C ASP A 217 -7.74 -11.75 15.69
N TYR A 218 -8.59 -12.53 15.00
CA TYR A 218 -9.37 -13.61 15.60
C TYR A 218 -8.50 -14.62 16.35
N GLU A 219 -7.34 -14.96 15.79
CA GLU A 219 -6.40 -15.93 16.36
C GLU A 219 -5.82 -15.47 17.70
N ASP A 220 -5.53 -14.17 17.85
CA ASP A 220 -5.11 -13.59 19.13
C ASP A 220 -6.29 -13.53 20.10
N LEU A 221 -7.47 -13.13 19.60
CA LEU A 221 -8.69 -12.99 20.41
C LEU A 221 -9.07 -14.29 21.12
N ILE A 222 -8.95 -15.44 20.45
CA ILE A 222 -9.25 -16.77 21.03
C ILE A 222 -8.11 -17.35 21.85
N SER A 223 -6.94 -16.72 21.87
CA SER A 223 -5.78 -17.19 22.63
C SER A 223 -6.04 -17.13 24.16
N GLU A 224 -5.25 -17.84 24.93
CA GLU A 224 -5.33 -17.80 26.39
C GLU A 224 -5.01 -16.41 26.95
N ARG A 225 -4.11 -15.66 26.27
CA ARG A 225 -3.64 -14.32 26.69
C ARG A 225 -3.64 -13.34 25.51
N PRO A 226 -4.81 -12.83 25.10
CA PRO A 226 -4.88 -11.86 24.03
C PRO A 226 -4.06 -10.62 24.35
N ALA A 227 -3.16 -10.27 23.43
CA ALA A 227 -2.27 -9.10 23.59
C ALA A 227 -3.03 -7.78 23.72
N CYS A 228 -4.22 -7.69 23.09
CA CYS A 228 -5.06 -6.50 23.13
C CYS A 228 -5.58 -6.15 24.55
N LEU A 229 -5.73 -7.12 25.47
CA LEU A 229 -6.26 -6.85 26.81
C LEU A 229 -5.35 -5.94 27.66
N GLY A 230 -4.03 -6.08 27.49
CA GLY A 230 -3.07 -5.17 28.14
C GLY A 230 -3.22 -3.73 27.68
N PHE A 231 -3.42 -3.55 26.38
CA PHE A 231 -3.66 -2.22 25.79
C PHE A 231 -5.01 -1.64 26.25
N LEU A 232 -6.09 -2.43 26.23
CA LEU A 232 -7.41 -1.98 26.72
C LEU A 232 -7.35 -1.54 28.17
N ARG A 233 -6.65 -2.29 29.06
CA ARG A 233 -6.46 -1.89 30.45
C ARG A 233 -5.72 -0.56 30.57
N ALA A 234 -4.67 -0.36 29.76
CA ALA A 234 -3.94 0.90 29.76
C ALA A 234 -4.83 2.06 29.26
N CYS A 235 -5.65 1.87 28.24
CA CYS A 235 -6.61 2.86 27.77
C CYS A 235 -7.67 3.18 28.85
N ALA A 236 -8.28 2.15 29.46
CA ALA A 236 -9.30 2.31 30.48
C ALA A 236 -8.77 3.01 31.74
N SER A 237 -7.46 2.96 32.03
CA SER A 237 -6.84 3.72 33.09
C SER A 237 -6.67 5.21 32.76
N LEU A 238 -6.80 5.61 31.48
CA LEU A 238 -6.69 7.01 31.07
C LEU A 238 -8.04 7.68 30.92
N ALA A 239 -9.01 6.99 30.32
CA ALA A 239 -10.37 7.51 30.11
C ALA A 239 -11.37 6.36 29.88
N PRO A 240 -12.68 6.59 30.03
CA PRO A 240 -13.72 5.66 29.60
C PRO A 240 -13.43 5.17 28.18
N THR A 241 -13.32 3.84 28.00
CA THR A 241 -12.89 3.22 26.75
C THR A 241 -13.96 2.30 26.20
N PHE A 242 -14.39 2.56 24.96
CA PHE A 242 -15.42 1.80 24.27
C PHE A 242 -14.84 1.18 22.99
N TYR A 243 -15.20 -0.07 22.75
CA TYR A 243 -14.67 -0.89 21.67
C TYR A 243 -15.82 -1.56 20.94
N SER A 244 -15.88 -1.45 19.62
CA SER A 244 -16.72 -2.28 18.74
C SER A 244 -15.85 -3.19 17.89
N ILE A 245 -16.39 -4.28 17.37
CA ILE A 245 -15.63 -5.24 16.59
C ILE A 245 -15.55 -4.84 15.10
N GLY A 246 -14.38 -5.08 14.50
CA GLY A 246 -14.16 -5.04 13.06
C GLY A 246 -14.23 -6.43 12.42
N ASN A 247 -13.82 -6.52 11.17
CA ASN A 247 -13.83 -7.78 10.43
C ASN A 247 -12.71 -8.73 10.87
N HIS A 248 -11.62 -8.25 11.45
CA HIS A 248 -10.53 -9.09 11.93
C HIS A 248 -10.89 -9.84 13.21
N GLU A 249 -11.63 -9.24 14.11
CA GLU A 249 -12.13 -9.93 15.30
C GLU A 249 -13.05 -11.10 14.96
N THR A 250 -13.80 -11.03 13.87
CA THR A 250 -14.65 -12.13 13.40
C THR A 250 -13.92 -13.10 12.47
N GLY A 251 -12.64 -12.85 12.16
CA GLY A 251 -11.89 -13.62 11.17
C GLY A 251 -12.42 -13.50 9.74
N CYS A 252 -13.23 -12.47 9.47
CA CYS A 252 -13.81 -12.18 8.16
C CYS A 252 -12.83 -11.36 7.30
N TYR A 253 -11.68 -11.95 7.01
CA TYR A 253 -10.69 -11.38 6.10
C TYR A 253 -10.31 -12.41 5.03
N ARG A 254 -9.92 -11.93 3.84
CA ARG A 254 -9.45 -12.81 2.76
C ARG A 254 -8.07 -13.36 3.13
N GLY A 255 -8.06 -14.46 3.88
CA GLY A 255 -6.84 -15.21 4.17
C GLY A 255 -6.47 -16.14 3.03
N GLY A 256 -5.35 -15.91 2.36
CA GLY A 256 -4.49 -16.89 1.69
C GLY A 256 -5.03 -17.72 0.51
N LYS A 257 -6.32 -17.84 0.29
CA LYS A 257 -6.90 -18.55 -0.86
C LYS A 257 -7.78 -17.61 -1.66
N LEU A 258 -7.37 -17.33 -2.89
CA LEU A 258 -7.96 -16.34 -3.82
C LEU A 258 -9.47 -16.51 -4.08
N PHE A 259 -10.11 -17.59 -3.61
CA PHE A 259 -11.49 -17.95 -3.90
C PHE A 259 -12.28 -18.46 -2.68
N SER A 260 -11.76 -18.37 -1.45
CA SER A 260 -12.55 -18.71 -0.27
C SER A 260 -13.43 -17.53 0.14
N LYS A 261 -14.77 -17.74 0.21
CA LYS A 261 -15.68 -16.75 0.76
C LYS A 261 -15.32 -16.49 2.23
N PRO A 262 -15.16 -15.23 2.66
CA PRO A 262 -14.93 -14.93 4.05
C PRO A 262 -16.13 -15.42 4.88
N ARG A 263 -15.89 -16.10 5.99
CA ARG A 263 -16.91 -16.60 6.89
C ARG A 263 -16.67 -15.99 8.26
N GLN A 264 -17.64 -15.28 8.77
CA GLN A 264 -17.62 -14.78 10.14
C GLN A 264 -17.57 -15.93 11.13
N ARG A 265 -16.76 -15.77 12.16
CA ARG A 265 -16.65 -16.69 13.30
C ARG A 265 -17.27 -16.03 14.53
N PRO A 266 -17.97 -16.77 15.38
CA PRO A 266 -18.57 -16.22 16.58
C PRO A 266 -17.48 -15.73 17.53
N ILE A 267 -17.67 -14.55 18.11
CA ILE A 267 -16.84 -14.03 19.21
C ILE A 267 -17.17 -14.85 20.46
N PRO A 268 -16.20 -15.48 21.13
CA PRO A 268 -16.45 -16.20 22.36
C PRO A 268 -17.00 -15.30 23.47
N ALA A 269 -18.03 -15.72 24.16
CA ALA A 269 -18.59 -14.95 25.30
C ALA A 269 -17.51 -14.57 26.34
N ALA A 270 -16.63 -15.49 26.66
CA ALA A 270 -15.48 -15.25 27.55
C ALA A 270 -14.58 -14.09 27.12
N PHE A 271 -14.57 -13.69 25.85
CA PHE A 271 -13.80 -12.53 25.41
C PHE A 271 -14.44 -11.21 25.91
N ALA A 272 -15.75 -11.09 25.86
CA ALA A 272 -16.47 -9.95 26.39
C ALA A 272 -16.19 -9.76 27.88
N ASP A 273 -16.23 -10.85 28.67
CA ASP A 273 -15.91 -10.83 30.10
C ASP A 273 -14.46 -10.39 30.35
N ARG A 274 -13.52 -10.88 29.53
CA ARG A 274 -12.10 -10.48 29.63
C ARG A 274 -11.89 -9.00 29.27
N VAL A 275 -12.61 -8.47 28.28
CA VAL A 275 -12.60 -7.03 27.97
C VAL A 275 -13.14 -6.22 29.14
N ALA A 276 -14.30 -6.62 29.70
CA ALA A 276 -14.88 -5.95 30.85
C ALA A 276 -13.93 -5.94 32.07
N ALA A 277 -13.20 -7.02 32.30
CA ALA A 277 -12.18 -7.13 33.37
C ALA A 277 -10.98 -6.16 33.18
N THR A 278 -10.83 -5.53 32.00
CA THR A 278 -9.84 -4.46 31.78
C THR A 278 -10.32 -3.09 32.19
N GLY A 279 -11.61 -2.91 32.41
CA GLY A 279 -12.29 -1.61 32.61
C GLY A 279 -12.79 -0.99 31.29
N ALA A 280 -12.47 -1.57 30.13
CA ALA A 280 -13.05 -1.17 28.85
C ALA A 280 -14.41 -1.86 28.62
N ARG A 281 -15.23 -1.29 27.71
CA ARG A 281 -16.53 -1.86 27.37
C ARG A 281 -16.59 -2.25 25.90
N LEU A 282 -16.82 -3.54 25.62
CA LEU A 282 -17.11 -4.05 24.29
C LEU A 282 -18.60 -3.83 23.99
N LEU A 283 -18.88 -3.14 22.88
CA LEU A 283 -20.23 -2.85 22.41
C LEU A 283 -20.53 -3.71 21.16
N ARG A 284 -21.57 -4.53 21.28
CA ARG A 284 -22.00 -5.49 20.26
C ARG A 284 -23.43 -5.17 19.81
N ASN A 285 -23.62 -4.28 18.83
CA ASN A 285 -24.92 -3.74 18.44
C ASN A 285 -25.70 -3.18 19.64
N GLU A 286 -25.01 -2.54 20.54
CA GLU A 286 -25.57 -1.94 21.74
C GLU A 286 -25.09 -0.50 21.94
N ALA A 287 -25.82 0.24 22.78
CA ALA A 287 -25.51 1.61 23.13
C ALA A 287 -25.45 1.82 24.64
N VAL A 288 -24.57 2.73 25.09
CA VAL A 288 -24.40 3.06 26.49
C VAL A 288 -24.20 4.56 26.70
N PRO A 289 -24.66 5.13 27.82
CA PRO A 289 -24.39 6.50 28.15
C PRO A 289 -22.94 6.71 28.61
N CYS A 290 -22.37 7.87 28.23
CA CYS A 290 -21.06 8.34 28.69
C CYS A 290 -21.09 9.87 28.79
N GLY A 291 -21.41 10.40 29.99
CA GLY A 291 -21.69 11.84 30.19
C GLY A 291 -22.88 12.29 29.33
N GLU A 292 -22.67 13.31 28.49
CA GLU A 292 -23.69 13.82 27.56
C GLU A 292 -23.75 12.98 26.26
N LEU A 293 -22.80 12.05 26.05
CA LEU A 293 -22.75 11.20 24.88
C LEU A 293 -23.54 9.91 25.09
N THR A 294 -24.12 9.41 24.03
CA THR A 294 -24.57 8.01 23.87
C THR A 294 -23.65 7.31 22.92
N ILE A 295 -22.82 6.40 23.43
CA ILE A 295 -21.86 5.66 22.61
C ILE A 295 -22.50 4.39 22.08
N CYS A 296 -22.55 4.26 20.75
CA CYS A 296 -23.15 3.13 20.04
C CYS A 296 -22.05 2.31 19.35
N GLY A 297 -22.08 0.99 19.50
CA GLY A 297 -21.16 0.08 18.80
C GLY A 297 -21.91 -0.74 17.75
N LEU A 298 -21.49 -0.67 16.49
CA LEU A 298 -22.05 -1.44 15.39
C LEU A 298 -21.09 -2.56 15.01
N ASP A 299 -21.57 -3.80 15.01
CA ASP A 299 -20.79 -4.95 14.61
C ASP A 299 -20.43 -4.92 13.11
N SER A 300 -19.28 -5.46 12.77
CA SER A 300 -18.84 -5.61 11.38
C SER A 300 -19.57 -6.74 10.69
N GLY A 301 -20.56 -6.40 9.86
CA GLY A 301 -21.38 -7.36 9.09
C GLY A 301 -22.37 -8.17 9.94
N LEU A 302 -23.42 -8.69 9.30
CA LEU A 302 -24.52 -9.38 9.98
C LEU A 302 -24.40 -10.90 9.98
N ASP A 303 -23.93 -11.49 8.86
CA ASP A 303 -24.14 -12.91 8.64
C ASP A 303 -23.01 -13.64 7.89
N GLY A 304 -21.87 -12.99 7.71
CA GLY A 304 -20.73 -13.55 6.95
C GLY A 304 -21.00 -13.80 5.46
N LYS A 305 -22.19 -13.45 4.98
CA LYS A 305 -22.58 -13.54 3.56
C LYS A 305 -22.69 -12.17 2.92
N THR A 306 -23.05 -11.18 3.70
CA THR A 306 -23.19 -9.79 3.26
C THR A 306 -22.43 -8.89 4.22
N ASN A 307 -21.54 -8.06 3.69
CA ASN A 307 -20.88 -6.99 4.44
C ASN A 307 -21.87 -5.81 4.62
N LEU A 308 -23.01 -6.05 5.27
CA LEU A 308 -24.03 -5.04 5.50
C LEU A 308 -24.15 -4.74 7.00
N PRO A 309 -24.42 -3.48 7.38
CA PRO A 309 -24.69 -3.14 8.76
C PRO A 309 -26.06 -3.69 9.20
N ASP A 310 -26.24 -3.91 10.51
CA ASP A 310 -27.52 -4.26 11.08
C ASP A 310 -28.49 -3.07 11.00
N PRO A 311 -29.56 -3.13 10.15
CA PRO A 311 -30.49 -2.01 10.01
C PRO A 311 -31.32 -1.76 11.29
N SER A 312 -31.60 -2.82 12.05
CA SER A 312 -32.38 -2.72 13.29
C SER A 312 -31.57 -2.05 14.40
N ALA A 313 -30.28 -2.38 14.52
CA ALA A 313 -29.37 -1.70 15.43
C ALA A 313 -29.23 -0.21 15.07
N LEU A 314 -29.02 0.11 13.78
CA LEU A 314 -28.93 1.51 13.32
C LEU A 314 -30.18 2.30 13.61
N ALA A 315 -31.36 1.74 13.36
CA ALA A 315 -32.65 2.38 13.67
C ALA A 315 -32.83 2.61 15.16
N SER A 316 -32.45 1.63 15.98
CA SER A 316 -32.48 1.73 17.45
C SER A 316 -31.55 2.84 17.95
N PHE A 317 -30.31 2.92 17.43
CA PHE A 317 -29.34 3.94 17.81
C PHE A 317 -29.81 5.35 17.41
N ALA A 318 -30.37 5.51 16.21
CA ALA A 318 -30.90 6.78 15.74
C ALA A 318 -32.06 7.31 16.60
N ALA A 319 -32.82 6.43 17.25
CA ALA A 319 -33.94 6.78 18.11
C ALA A 319 -33.55 7.16 19.56
N LEU A 320 -32.29 6.95 19.95
CA LEU A 320 -31.85 7.25 21.33
C LEU A 320 -31.76 8.76 21.58
N PRO A 321 -32.00 9.19 22.82
CA PRO A 321 -31.84 10.59 23.21
C PRO A 321 -30.34 10.97 23.31
N GLY A 322 -30.08 12.29 23.36
CA GLY A 322 -28.75 12.85 23.60
C GLY A 322 -27.91 12.93 22.32
N VAL A 323 -26.60 13.04 22.49
CA VAL A 323 -25.60 13.12 21.41
C VAL A 323 -25.06 11.74 21.09
N ARG A 324 -25.40 11.23 19.94
CA ARG A 324 -25.12 9.84 19.53
C ARG A 324 -23.81 9.76 18.76
N VAL A 325 -22.88 8.98 19.30
CA VAL A 325 -21.57 8.70 18.68
C VAL A 325 -21.48 7.23 18.32
N LEU A 326 -21.35 6.93 17.03
CA LEU A 326 -21.32 5.58 16.49
C LEU A 326 -19.91 5.11 16.20
N LEU A 327 -19.50 4.00 16.81
CA LEU A 327 -18.34 3.22 16.39
C LEU A 327 -18.79 2.29 15.25
N CYS A 328 -18.30 2.55 14.03
CA CYS A 328 -18.59 1.76 12.84
C CYS A 328 -17.27 1.44 12.12
N HIS A 329 -16.87 0.17 12.10
CA HIS A 329 -15.60 -0.19 11.50
C HIS A 329 -15.50 0.20 10.02
N HIS A 330 -16.57 -0.04 9.24
CA HIS A 330 -16.64 0.09 7.78
C HIS A 330 -17.07 1.50 7.32
N PRO A 331 -16.17 2.34 6.76
CA PRO A 331 -16.53 3.67 6.29
C PRO A 331 -17.47 3.66 5.08
N GLU A 332 -17.50 2.58 4.30
CA GLU A 332 -18.41 2.41 3.16
C GLU A 332 -19.88 2.27 3.56
N TYR A 333 -20.17 1.99 4.84
CA TYR A 333 -21.56 1.99 5.33
C TYR A 333 -22.12 3.39 5.52
N TYR A 334 -21.24 4.41 5.64
CA TYR A 334 -21.67 5.75 6.01
C TYR A 334 -22.70 6.32 5.03
N VAL A 335 -22.32 6.45 3.74
CA VAL A 335 -23.18 7.12 2.75
C VAL A 335 -24.50 6.38 2.49
N PRO A 336 -24.53 5.05 2.25
CA PRO A 336 -25.77 4.36 1.94
C PRO A 336 -26.73 4.19 3.14
N TYR A 337 -26.19 4.09 4.37
CA TYR A 337 -26.99 3.68 5.53
C TYR A 337 -27.00 4.72 6.66
N ILE A 338 -25.81 5.22 7.10
CA ILE A 338 -25.68 6.01 8.33
C ILE A 338 -26.00 7.48 8.09
N SER A 339 -25.58 8.06 6.97
CA SER A 339 -25.77 9.50 6.67
C SER A 339 -27.22 9.96 6.67
N LYS A 340 -28.15 9.01 6.50
CA LYS A 340 -29.60 9.23 6.50
C LYS A 340 -30.23 9.13 7.88
N THR A 341 -29.45 8.88 8.92
CA THR A 341 -29.90 8.76 10.30
C THR A 341 -29.53 10.01 11.10
N ASP A 342 -30.13 10.15 12.28
CA ASP A 342 -29.84 11.24 13.21
C ASP A 342 -28.61 11.01 14.08
N ILE A 343 -27.66 10.12 13.70
CA ILE A 343 -26.41 9.93 14.39
C ILE A 343 -25.53 11.19 14.24
N ASP A 344 -25.05 11.72 15.34
CA ASP A 344 -24.36 13.00 15.39
C ASP A 344 -22.90 12.90 14.93
N LEU A 345 -22.21 11.81 15.32
CA LEU A 345 -20.82 11.53 14.94
C LEU A 345 -20.64 10.04 14.67
N THR A 346 -19.96 9.68 13.59
CA THR A 346 -19.53 8.32 13.29
C THR A 346 -18.00 8.27 13.20
N VAL A 347 -17.37 7.29 13.85
CA VAL A 347 -15.92 7.06 13.76
C VAL A 347 -15.64 5.72 13.10
N CYS A 348 -14.74 5.70 12.10
CA CYS A 348 -14.46 4.54 11.27
C CYS A 348 -12.97 4.20 11.18
N GLY A 349 -12.68 2.92 10.86
CA GLY A 349 -11.35 2.38 10.53
C GLY A 349 -11.33 1.71 9.16
N HIS A 350 -10.84 0.43 9.11
CA HIS A 350 -10.90 -0.53 8.00
C HIS A 350 -10.09 -0.16 6.75
N ALA A 351 -10.15 1.06 6.29
CA ALA A 351 -9.58 1.48 5.00
C ALA A 351 -8.05 1.63 5.02
N HIS A 352 -7.41 1.55 6.18
CA HIS A 352 -5.96 1.70 6.36
C HIS A 352 -5.35 2.89 5.60
N GLY A 353 -6.09 3.99 5.45
CA GLY A 353 -5.67 5.16 4.69
C GLY A 353 -5.51 4.91 3.19
N GLY A 354 -5.99 3.78 2.66
CA GLY A 354 -5.82 3.36 1.28
C GLY A 354 -4.44 2.79 0.99
N GLN A 355 -3.76 2.21 1.96
CA GLN A 355 -2.46 1.53 1.97
C GLN A 355 -1.31 2.37 1.39
N TRP A 356 -1.37 2.77 0.13
CA TRP A 356 -0.49 3.74 -0.55
C TRP A 356 -1.25 5.03 -0.83
N ARG A 357 -0.59 6.17 -0.65
CA ARG A 357 -1.21 7.48 -0.89
C ARG A 357 -0.36 8.31 -1.85
N PHE A 358 -1.00 8.78 -2.92
CA PHE A 358 -0.41 9.73 -3.86
C PHE A 358 -1.35 10.93 -4.01
N PHE A 359 -0.81 12.12 -3.97
CA PHE A 359 -1.58 13.37 -4.06
C PHE A 359 -2.77 13.44 -3.09
N GLY A 360 -2.59 12.88 -1.87
CA GLY A 360 -3.64 12.88 -0.85
C GLY A 360 -4.70 11.77 -1.00
N ARG A 361 -4.68 10.96 -2.06
CA ARG A 361 -5.64 9.88 -2.32
C ARG A 361 -5.06 8.51 -2.01
N GLY A 362 -5.89 7.62 -1.47
CA GLY A 362 -5.58 6.21 -1.27
C GLY A 362 -5.58 5.44 -2.59
N VAL A 363 -4.76 4.39 -2.70
CA VAL A 363 -4.69 3.56 -3.92
C VAL A 363 -5.54 2.32 -3.82
N PHE A 364 -5.61 1.70 -2.64
CA PHE A 364 -6.38 0.48 -2.42
C PHE A 364 -6.91 0.41 -0.99
N ALA A 365 -8.18 0.07 -0.84
CA ALA A 365 -8.75 -0.29 0.45
C ALA A 365 -9.60 -1.56 0.33
N PRO A 366 -9.70 -2.38 1.41
CA PRO A 366 -10.63 -3.49 1.45
C PRO A 366 -12.05 -3.00 1.12
N ASP A 367 -12.84 -3.87 0.52
CA ASP A 367 -14.26 -3.66 0.14
C ASP A 367 -14.54 -2.47 -0.80
N GLN A 368 -13.57 -1.56 -1.00
CA GLN A 368 -13.67 -0.43 -1.93
C GLN A 368 -12.79 -0.63 -3.20
N GLY A 369 -11.81 -1.55 -3.20
CA GLY A 369 -10.96 -1.83 -4.35
C GLY A 369 -9.92 -0.75 -4.64
N LEU A 370 -9.65 -0.51 -5.94
CA LEU A 370 -8.70 0.49 -6.42
C LEU A 370 -9.31 1.90 -6.40
N PHE A 371 -8.50 2.89 -6.02
CA PHE A 371 -8.86 4.30 -5.92
C PHE A 371 -10.08 4.56 -5.02
N PRO A 372 -10.06 4.05 -3.78
CA PRO A 372 -11.18 4.11 -2.85
C PRO A 372 -11.53 5.55 -2.47
N LYS A 373 -12.82 5.80 -2.21
CA LYS A 373 -13.32 7.12 -1.82
C LYS A 373 -13.14 7.42 -0.33
N TYR A 374 -13.31 6.41 0.52
CA TYR A 374 -13.45 6.57 1.97
C TYR A 374 -12.22 6.00 2.68
N THR A 375 -11.10 6.74 2.69
CA THR A 375 -9.83 6.21 3.22
C THR A 375 -9.28 6.97 4.43
N SER A 376 -9.68 8.22 4.62
CA SER A 376 -9.26 9.04 5.76
C SER A 376 -9.94 10.39 5.74
N GLY A 377 -9.98 11.07 6.89
CA GLY A 377 -10.44 12.44 7.00
C GLY A 377 -11.91 12.56 7.36
N LEU A 378 -12.50 13.71 7.06
CA LEU A 378 -13.87 14.05 7.40
C LEU A 378 -14.79 13.82 6.20
N LEU A 379 -16.00 13.33 6.46
CA LEU A 379 -17.11 13.30 5.53
C LEU A 379 -18.30 14.07 6.12
N ASP A 380 -19.18 14.56 5.26
CA ASP A 380 -20.46 15.15 5.63
C ASP A 380 -20.35 16.25 6.71
N GLY A 381 -19.48 17.23 6.48
CA GLY A 381 -19.26 18.33 7.41
C GLY A 381 -18.67 17.93 8.75
N GLY A 382 -18.09 16.74 8.88
CA GLY A 382 -17.52 16.22 10.13
C GLY A 382 -18.39 15.17 10.84
N ARG A 383 -19.58 14.87 10.36
CA ARG A 383 -20.43 13.80 10.91
C ARG A 383 -19.83 12.41 10.80
N CYS A 384 -18.83 12.21 9.93
CA CYS A 384 -18.08 10.96 9.86
C CYS A 384 -16.58 11.25 9.81
N VAL A 385 -15.83 10.57 10.68
CA VAL A 385 -14.37 10.62 10.77
C VAL A 385 -13.79 9.26 10.44
N ILE A 386 -12.89 9.21 9.45
CA ILE A 386 -12.24 7.99 9.02
C ILE A 386 -10.78 8.05 9.40
N SER A 387 -10.33 7.13 10.25
CA SER A 387 -8.94 6.98 10.64
C SER A 387 -8.15 6.21 9.56
N ARG A 388 -6.86 6.59 9.42
CA ARG A 388 -5.91 5.78 8.61
C ARG A 388 -5.46 4.51 9.30
N GLY A 389 -5.86 4.32 10.55
CA GLY A 389 -5.47 3.18 11.36
C GLY A 389 -4.02 3.19 11.84
N LEU A 390 -3.73 2.43 12.88
CA LEU A 390 -2.46 2.39 13.61
C LEU A 390 -1.61 1.14 13.30
N GLY A 391 -2.23 0.06 12.87
CA GLY A 391 -1.58 -1.19 12.47
C GLY A 391 -1.30 -1.31 10.97
N ASN A 392 -0.77 -2.45 10.62
CA ASN A 392 -0.64 -2.91 9.24
C ASN A 392 -0.72 -4.44 9.25
N HIS A 393 -1.84 -4.97 8.81
CA HIS A 393 -2.05 -6.42 8.77
C HIS A 393 -1.40 -7.08 7.54
N THR A 394 -1.16 -6.32 6.48
CA THR A 394 -0.62 -6.87 5.23
C THR A 394 0.91 -6.82 5.19
N HIS A 395 1.55 -7.74 4.43
CA HIS A 395 2.97 -7.65 4.09
C HIS A 395 3.31 -6.46 3.18
N VAL A 396 2.28 -5.83 2.60
CA VAL A 396 2.43 -4.64 1.75
C VAL A 396 2.70 -3.43 2.64
N PRO A 397 3.83 -2.71 2.47
CA PRO A 397 4.15 -1.58 3.31
C PRO A 397 3.24 -0.38 3.03
N ARG A 398 2.97 0.43 4.05
CA ARG A 398 2.32 1.73 3.88
C ARG A 398 3.28 2.73 3.20
N ILE A 399 2.83 3.40 2.14
CA ILE A 399 3.61 4.40 1.40
C ILE A 399 2.90 5.75 1.47
N ASN A 400 3.61 6.81 1.89
CA ASN A 400 3.05 8.15 2.11
C ASN A 400 1.80 8.15 2.99
N ASN A 401 1.64 7.13 3.82
CA ASN A 401 0.48 6.84 4.64
C ASN A 401 0.92 6.52 6.07
N PRO A 402 1.22 7.54 6.88
CA PRO A 402 1.64 7.34 8.27
C PRO A 402 0.49 6.74 9.09
N ARG A 403 0.84 6.01 10.15
CA ARG A 403 -0.09 5.59 11.18
C ARG A 403 -0.71 6.81 11.86
N GLU A 404 -1.98 6.76 12.23
CA GLU A 404 -2.72 7.93 12.70
C GLU A 404 -3.48 7.66 13.98
N LEU A 405 -3.18 8.47 14.99
CA LEU A 405 -4.06 8.69 16.13
C LEU A 405 -4.95 9.88 15.78
N VAL A 406 -6.26 9.73 15.90
CA VAL A 406 -7.21 10.82 15.64
C VAL A 406 -7.71 11.38 16.95
N ILE A 407 -7.69 12.70 17.08
CA ILE A 407 -8.26 13.46 18.18
C ILE A 407 -9.39 14.33 17.64
N ILE A 408 -10.54 14.28 18.30
CA ILE A 408 -11.71 15.06 17.92
C ILE A 408 -12.08 15.94 19.11
N GLU A 409 -12.07 17.25 18.91
CA GLU A 409 -12.70 18.22 19.80
C GLU A 409 -14.16 18.36 19.36
N PHE A 410 -15.05 17.60 19.99
CA PHE A 410 -16.45 17.51 19.62
C PHE A 410 -17.30 18.47 20.46
N GLY A 411 -17.98 19.41 19.80
CA GLY A 411 -18.73 20.50 20.45
C GLY A 411 -17.97 21.81 20.49
N SER A 412 -16.85 21.91 19.79
CA SER A 412 -16.05 23.15 19.72
C SER A 412 -16.57 24.10 18.63
#